data_71390f021766302a5c954d48aca9f0e6
#
_entry.id   71390f021766302a5c954d48aca9f0e6
#
_cell.length_a   1.000
_cell.length_b   1.000
_cell.length_c   1.000
_cell.angle_alpha   90.00
_cell.angle_beta   90.00
_cell.angle_gamma   90.00
#
_symmetry.space_group_name_H-M   'P 1'
#
loop_
_entity.id
_entity.type
_entity.pdbx_description
1 polymer ?
#
loop_
_entity_poly.entity_id
_entity_poly.type
_entity_poly.pdbx_seq_one_letter_code
_entity_poly.pdbx_strand_id
1 'polypeptide(L)'
;MSIGQERLKRRMARGVEFLGSEVAIMCGAMSWVSERNLVAAMSNAGGFGLIACGAMTPELLDAEIAGTKTLTNKPFGVNLITMHPMLMDLIAVCAKHQVSHVVLAGGLPPAGSLDAIKANGAKLICFAPALSLAKKLIRSGVDALVVEGMEAGGHIGPVSTSVLAQEILPEVSEQVPVFVAGGIGRGEAIAGYLDQGAAGVQLGTRFVCATESIAHPNFKKAFIRASARDAVASVQIDPRLPVIPVRALKNASTESFTAKQREVAQLLDEGKVEMMEAQLQIEHYWAGALRKGVIDGDVDNGSLMAGQSVGMVTREEPVAEIIATLMAEAAHALEKRAA
;
A
#
# COMPACT_ATOMS: atom_id res chain seq x y z
N MET A 1 -1.70 27.55 -16.96
CA MET A 1 -1.11 26.19 -16.71
C MET A 1 0.27 26.19 -17.34
N SER A 2 1.34 25.77 -16.62
CA SER A 2 2.68 25.64 -17.22
C SER A 2 2.76 24.43 -18.13
N ILE A 3 3.79 24.37 -19.01
CA ILE A 3 4.06 23.21 -19.87
C ILE A 3 4.22 21.95 -19.04
N GLY A 4 4.88 22.04 -17.88
CA GLY A 4 5.03 20.93 -16.96
C GLY A 4 3.70 20.43 -16.40
N GLN A 5 2.80 21.34 -16.03
CA GLN A 5 1.45 21.00 -15.56
C GLN A 5 0.60 20.31 -16.65
N GLU A 6 0.65 20.79 -17.88
CA GLU A 6 -0.05 20.16 -19.01
C GLU A 6 0.47 18.75 -19.30
N ARG A 7 1.78 18.58 -19.28
CA ARG A 7 2.42 17.27 -19.43
C ARG A 7 2.02 16.31 -18.31
N LEU A 8 2.06 16.77 -17.06
CA LEU A 8 1.68 15.97 -15.91
C LEU A 8 0.22 15.51 -16.02
N LYS A 9 -0.70 16.44 -16.32
CA LYS A 9 -2.11 16.11 -16.55
C LYS A 9 -2.30 15.05 -17.63
N ARG A 10 -1.62 15.19 -18.76
CA ARG A 10 -1.69 14.24 -19.87
C ARG A 10 -1.14 12.86 -19.47
N ARG A 11 -0.01 12.79 -18.74
CA ARG A 11 0.60 11.54 -18.29
C ARG A 11 -0.26 10.81 -17.27
N MET A 12 -0.95 11.53 -16.39
CA MET A 12 -1.83 10.96 -15.37
C MET A 12 -3.25 10.65 -15.90
N ALA A 13 -3.62 11.09 -17.08
CA ALA A 13 -5.02 11.04 -17.56
C ALA A 13 -5.66 9.64 -17.43
N ARG A 14 -4.93 8.60 -17.82
CA ARG A 14 -5.41 7.22 -17.76
C ARG A 14 -5.65 6.75 -16.31
N GLY A 15 -4.75 7.09 -15.38
CA GLY A 15 -4.90 6.77 -13.96
C GLY A 15 -6.04 7.56 -13.32
N VAL A 16 -6.16 8.84 -13.65
CA VAL A 16 -7.25 9.71 -13.20
C VAL A 16 -8.61 9.18 -13.65
N GLU A 17 -8.75 8.81 -14.94
CA GLU A 17 -9.96 8.22 -15.48
C GLU A 17 -10.29 6.88 -14.80
N PHE A 18 -9.28 6.05 -14.58
CA PHE A 18 -9.46 4.77 -13.91
C PHE A 18 -9.95 4.92 -12.48
N LEU A 19 -9.30 5.78 -11.68
CA LEU A 19 -9.63 5.99 -10.27
C LEU A 19 -10.89 6.86 -10.06
N GLY A 20 -11.24 7.69 -11.04
CA GLY A 20 -12.28 8.71 -10.88
C GLY A 20 -11.85 9.84 -9.94
N SER A 21 -10.55 10.09 -9.82
CA SER A 21 -9.91 11.10 -8.96
C SER A 21 -9.43 12.30 -9.76
N GLU A 22 -8.94 13.35 -9.10
CA GLU A 22 -8.38 14.53 -9.78
C GLU A 22 -6.90 14.36 -10.13
N VAL A 23 -6.18 13.56 -9.33
CA VAL A 23 -4.79 13.17 -9.56
C VAL A 23 -4.61 11.67 -9.38
N ALA A 24 -3.71 11.06 -10.14
CA ALA A 24 -3.46 9.61 -10.09
C ALA A 24 -2.44 9.25 -8.98
N ILE A 25 -2.73 9.69 -7.75
CA ILE A 25 -1.98 9.37 -6.53
C ILE A 25 -2.89 8.59 -5.59
N MET A 26 -2.53 7.34 -5.32
CA MET A 26 -3.22 6.48 -4.34
C MET A 26 -2.52 6.57 -2.99
N CYS A 27 -3.28 6.59 -1.90
CA CYS A 27 -2.75 6.30 -0.57
C CYS A 27 -2.76 4.79 -0.37
N GLY A 28 -1.57 4.19 -0.14
CA GLY A 28 -1.46 2.76 0.12
C GLY A 28 -2.23 2.34 1.37
N ALA A 29 -2.73 1.12 1.36
CA ALA A 29 -3.45 0.56 2.49
C ALA A 29 -2.46 0.19 3.60
N MET A 30 -2.43 0.96 4.66
CA MET A 30 -1.59 0.79 5.83
C MET A 30 -2.46 0.37 7.01
N SER A 31 -2.27 -0.84 7.52
CA SER A 31 -3.06 -1.36 8.66
C SER A 31 -3.02 -0.39 9.85
N TRP A 32 -4.18 -0.10 10.41
CA TRP A 32 -4.43 0.85 11.50
C TRP A 32 -4.21 2.34 11.17
N VAL A 33 -3.62 2.68 10.02
CA VAL A 33 -3.37 4.06 9.58
C VAL A 33 -4.36 4.49 8.50
N SER A 34 -4.59 3.64 7.48
CA SER A 34 -5.50 3.94 6.37
C SER A 34 -6.93 3.56 6.75
N GLU A 35 -7.54 4.40 7.56
CA GLU A 35 -8.91 4.31 8.05
C GLU A 35 -9.73 5.51 7.52
N ARG A 36 -11.01 5.62 7.91
CA ARG A 36 -11.98 6.57 7.36
C ARG A 36 -11.49 8.02 7.26
N ASN A 37 -10.74 8.51 8.25
CA ASN A 37 -10.31 9.92 8.25
C ASN A 37 -9.23 10.17 7.19
N LEU A 38 -8.17 9.36 7.16
CA LEU A 38 -7.11 9.50 6.17
C LEU A 38 -7.64 9.20 4.75
N VAL A 39 -8.47 8.17 4.60
CA VAL A 39 -9.06 7.78 3.31
C VAL A 39 -9.94 8.90 2.75
N ALA A 40 -10.83 9.46 3.58
CA ALA A 40 -11.66 10.59 3.17
C ALA A 40 -10.84 11.83 2.83
N ALA A 41 -9.82 12.15 3.64
CA ALA A 41 -8.94 13.29 3.39
C ALA A 41 -8.20 13.14 2.04
N MET A 42 -7.69 11.93 1.74
CA MET A 42 -7.07 11.63 0.44
C MET A 42 -8.01 11.87 -0.73
N SER A 43 -9.23 11.35 -0.64
CA SER A 43 -10.24 11.49 -1.70
C SER A 43 -10.68 12.95 -1.85
N ASN A 44 -10.91 13.66 -0.74
CA ASN A 44 -11.29 15.08 -0.73
C ASN A 44 -10.17 16.00 -1.28
N ALA A 45 -8.91 15.63 -1.08
CA ALA A 45 -7.75 16.33 -1.64
C ALA A 45 -7.48 16.00 -3.14
N GLY A 46 -8.37 15.27 -3.78
CA GLY A 46 -8.29 14.91 -5.20
C GLY A 46 -7.46 13.66 -5.52
N GLY A 47 -6.87 13.02 -4.52
CA GLY A 47 -6.21 11.71 -4.65
C GLY A 47 -7.19 10.56 -4.55
N PHE A 48 -6.67 9.36 -4.22
CA PHE A 48 -7.48 8.16 -4.06
C PHE A 48 -7.11 7.41 -2.77
N GLY A 49 -8.02 7.38 -1.81
CA GLY A 49 -7.85 6.69 -0.54
C GLY A 49 -8.19 5.19 -0.64
N LEU A 50 -7.47 4.36 0.11
CA LEU A 50 -7.74 2.93 0.24
C LEU A 50 -7.91 2.55 1.71
N ILE A 51 -9.06 2.02 2.09
CA ILE A 51 -9.29 1.44 3.43
C ILE A 51 -8.43 0.17 3.56
N ALA A 52 -7.64 0.07 4.63
CA ALA A 52 -6.82 -1.11 4.91
C ALA A 52 -7.61 -2.13 5.73
N CYS A 53 -8.05 -3.21 5.09
CA CYS A 53 -8.89 -4.24 5.71
C CYS A 53 -8.11 -5.49 6.18
N GLY A 54 -6.78 -5.40 6.39
CA GLY A 54 -5.95 -6.57 6.68
C GLY A 54 -6.30 -7.33 7.97
N ALA A 55 -6.92 -6.68 8.96
CA ALA A 55 -7.26 -7.27 10.25
C ALA A 55 -8.73 -6.99 10.66
N MET A 56 -9.57 -6.55 9.72
CA MET A 56 -10.97 -6.21 9.99
C MET A 56 -11.88 -7.43 9.83
N THR A 57 -12.89 -7.53 10.71
CA THR A 57 -14.03 -8.41 10.45
C THR A 57 -14.99 -7.75 9.46
N PRO A 58 -15.95 -8.48 8.86
CA PRO A 58 -16.98 -7.90 7.99
C PRO A 58 -17.74 -6.74 8.64
N GLU A 59 -18.06 -6.83 9.94
CA GLU A 59 -18.79 -5.81 10.68
C GLU A 59 -17.94 -4.53 10.85
N LEU A 60 -16.65 -4.69 11.12
CA LEU A 60 -15.73 -3.55 11.21
C LEU A 60 -15.56 -2.87 9.86
N LEU A 61 -15.41 -3.64 8.79
CA LEU A 61 -15.33 -3.09 7.44
C LEU A 61 -16.62 -2.36 7.04
N ASP A 62 -17.78 -2.92 7.36
CA ASP A 62 -19.10 -2.30 7.12
C ASP A 62 -19.19 -0.92 7.79
N ALA A 63 -18.82 -0.86 9.06
CA ALA A 63 -18.79 0.39 9.83
C ALA A 63 -17.76 1.39 9.27
N GLU A 64 -16.60 0.90 8.81
CA GLU A 64 -15.54 1.73 8.28
C GLU A 64 -15.90 2.36 6.94
N ILE A 65 -16.49 1.58 6.02
CA ILE A 65 -16.99 2.10 4.74
C ILE A 65 -18.12 3.09 4.97
N ALA A 66 -19.09 2.76 5.84
CA ALA A 66 -20.17 3.65 6.17
C ALA A 66 -19.67 4.99 6.75
N GLY A 67 -18.71 4.92 7.69
CA GLY A 67 -18.05 6.10 8.26
C GLY A 67 -17.31 6.93 7.21
N THR A 68 -16.56 6.30 6.30
CA THR A 68 -15.87 7.01 5.20
C THR A 68 -16.87 7.79 4.33
N LYS A 69 -18.01 7.18 4.01
CA LYS A 69 -19.07 7.81 3.20
C LYS A 69 -19.75 9.02 3.88
N THR A 70 -19.64 9.15 5.20
CA THR A 70 -20.10 10.38 5.89
C THR A 70 -19.11 11.53 5.77
N LEU A 71 -17.83 11.24 5.47
CA LEU A 71 -16.75 12.20 5.41
C LEU A 71 -16.40 12.64 3.97
N THR A 72 -16.78 11.83 2.97
CA THR A 72 -16.53 12.12 1.56
C THR A 72 -17.59 11.53 0.65
N ASN A 73 -17.91 12.25 -0.44
CA ASN A 73 -18.69 11.75 -1.57
C ASN A 73 -17.82 11.42 -2.79
N LYS A 74 -16.49 11.53 -2.64
CA LYS A 74 -15.52 11.22 -3.70
C LYS A 74 -15.23 9.70 -3.70
N PRO A 75 -14.73 9.14 -4.84
CA PRO A 75 -14.35 7.75 -4.93
C PRO A 75 -13.24 7.37 -3.94
N PHE A 76 -13.34 6.18 -3.38
CA PHE A 76 -12.31 5.50 -2.61
C PHE A 76 -12.42 3.99 -2.81
N GLY A 77 -11.40 3.25 -2.42
CA GLY A 77 -11.38 1.80 -2.53
C GLY A 77 -11.14 1.09 -1.20
N VAL A 78 -11.20 -0.24 -1.26
CA VAL A 78 -10.92 -1.13 -0.12
C VAL A 78 -9.83 -2.12 -0.53
N ASN A 79 -8.81 -2.25 0.31
CA ASN A 79 -7.76 -3.24 0.13
C ASN A 79 -8.04 -4.46 1.00
N LEU A 80 -8.20 -5.61 0.37
CA LEU A 80 -8.41 -6.92 0.98
C LEU A 80 -7.15 -7.78 0.82
N ILE A 81 -6.92 -8.69 1.77
CA ILE A 81 -5.82 -9.65 1.70
C ILE A 81 -6.35 -10.98 1.18
N THR A 82 -5.71 -11.54 0.15
CA THR A 82 -6.16 -12.79 -0.51
C THR A 82 -6.22 -13.98 0.45
N MET A 83 -5.38 -14.00 1.48
CA MET A 83 -5.33 -15.05 2.50
C MET A 83 -6.28 -14.82 3.68
N HIS A 84 -7.10 -13.74 3.67
CA HIS A 84 -8.01 -13.47 4.78
C HIS A 84 -9.08 -14.56 4.88
N PRO A 85 -9.31 -15.19 6.05
CA PRO A 85 -10.24 -16.32 6.19
C PRO A 85 -11.68 -15.99 5.82
N MET A 86 -12.07 -14.70 5.96
CA MET A 86 -13.41 -14.19 5.64
C MET A 86 -13.43 -13.37 4.35
N LEU A 87 -12.52 -13.63 3.40
CA LEU A 87 -12.37 -12.81 2.19
C LEU A 87 -13.69 -12.64 1.42
N MET A 88 -14.47 -13.71 1.26
CA MET A 88 -15.73 -13.65 0.51
C MET A 88 -16.78 -12.79 1.22
N ASP A 89 -16.84 -12.83 2.55
CA ASP A 89 -17.73 -11.99 3.34
C ASP A 89 -17.32 -10.50 3.24
N LEU A 90 -16.02 -10.21 3.27
CA LEU A 90 -15.49 -8.87 3.06
C LEU A 90 -15.81 -8.33 1.66
N ILE A 91 -15.73 -9.18 0.62
CA ILE A 91 -16.15 -8.83 -0.75
C ILE A 91 -17.64 -8.52 -0.77
N ALA A 92 -18.48 -9.32 -0.07
CA ALA A 92 -19.91 -9.06 0.02
C ALA A 92 -20.21 -7.71 0.72
N VAL A 93 -19.43 -7.34 1.74
CA VAL A 93 -19.55 -6.00 2.37
C VAL A 93 -19.19 -4.90 1.37
N CYS A 94 -18.12 -5.05 0.60
CA CYS A 94 -17.76 -4.09 -0.45
C CYS A 94 -18.91 -3.94 -1.48
N ALA A 95 -19.54 -5.05 -1.86
CA ALA A 95 -20.68 -5.08 -2.77
C ALA A 95 -21.90 -4.37 -2.19
N LYS A 96 -22.26 -4.65 -0.94
CA LYS A 96 -23.36 -3.98 -0.20
C LYS A 96 -23.21 -2.46 -0.25
N HIS A 97 -22.01 -1.97 -0.09
CA HIS A 97 -21.69 -0.55 -0.11
C HIS A 97 -21.40 0.02 -1.52
N GLN A 98 -21.45 -0.79 -2.57
CA GLN A 98 -21.11 -0.37 -3.93
C GLN A 98 -19.75 0.32 -4.01
N VAL A 99 -18.75 -0.27 -3.34
CA VAL A 99 -17.36 0.22 -3.38
C VAL A 99 -16.86 0.19 -4.82
N SER A 100 -16.34 1.30 -5.32
CA SER A 100 -15.96 1.44 -6.73
C SER A 100 -14.72 0.64 -7.12
N HIS A 101 -13.79 0.42 -6.16
CA HIS A 101 -12.53 -0.27 -6.41
C HIS A 101 -12.20 -1.20 -5.26
N VAL A 102 -11.82 -2.42 -5.61
CA VAL A 102 -11.28 -3.41 -4.64
C VAL A 102 -9.85 -3.74 -5.05
N VAL A 103 -8.94 -3.65 -4.08
CA VAL A 103 -7.56 -4.06 -4.24
C VAL A 103 -7.38 -5.42 -3.57
N LEU A 104 -6.82 -6.39 -4.28
CA LEU A 104 -6.40 -7.68 -3.71
C LEU A 104 -4.89 -7.73 -3.57
N ALA A 105 -4.42 -7.85 -2.33
CA ALA A 105 -3.02 -7.97 -1.97
C ALA A 105 -2.72 -9.36 -1.39
N GLY A 106 -1.47 -9.84 -1.49
CA GLY A 106 -1.03 -11.10 -0.89
C GLY A 106 -1.02 -12.29 -1.84
N GLY A 107 -0.83 -12.08 -3.13
CA GLY A 107 -0.62 -13.14 -4.11
C GLY A 107 -1.76 -13.34 -5.09
N LEU A 108 -1.90 -14.57 -5.59
CA LEU A 108 -2.96 -14.89 -6.55
C LEU A 108 -4.34 -14.85 -5.87
N PRO A 109 -5.30 -14.15 -6.47
CA PRO A 109 -6.68 -14.16 -5.98
C PRO A 109 -7.25 -15.58 -5.94
N PRO A 110 -7.96 -15.97 -4.86
CA PRO A 110 -8.65 -17.24 -4.80
C PRO A 110 -9.73 -17.38 -5.87
N ALA A 111 -10.05 -18.62 -6.23
CA ALA A 111 -11.12 -18.89 -7.20
C ALA A 111 -12.45 -18.23 -6.77
N GLY A 112 -13.14 -17.62 -7.73
CA GLY A 112 -14.43 -16.95 -7.51
C GLY A 112 -14.33 -15.55 -6.92
N SER A 113 -13.19 -15.12 -6.35
CA SER A 113 -13.09 -13.76 -5.77
C SER A 113 -13.13 -12.66 -6.82
N LEU A 114 -12.50 -12.87 -8.00
CA LEU A 114 -12.55 -11.92 -9.11
C LEU A 114 -13.98 -11.75 -9.63
N ASP A 115 -14.66 -12.86 -9.86
CA ASP A 115 -16.03 -12.85 -10.38
C ASP A 115 -16.98 -12.16 -9.40
N ALA A 116 -16.84 -12.44 -8.09
CA ALA A 116 -17.64 -11.80 -7.06
C ALA A 116 -17.45 -10.28 -6.99
N ILE A 117 -16.20 -9.80 -7.14
CA ILE A 117 -15.91 -8.36 -7.18
C ILE A 117 -16.50 -7.72 -8.43
N LYS A 118 -16.30 -8.32 -9.59
CA LYS A 118 -16.77 -7.78 -10.88
C LYS A 118 -18.27 -7.83 -11.05
N ALA A 119 -18.94 -8.85 -10.53
CA ALA A 119 -20.40 -8.96 -10.57
C ALA A 119 -21.10 -7.75 -9.93
N ASN A 120 -20.43 -7.05 -9.03
CA ASN A 120 -20.93 -5.85 -8.36
C ASN A 120 -20.49 -4.54 -9.04
N GLY A 121 -19.82 -4.61 -10.20
CA GLY A 121 -19.35 -3.45 -10.94
C GLY A 121 -18.12 -2.76 -10.37
N ALA A 122 -17.49 -3.33 -9.34
CA ALA A 122 -16.24 -2.80 -8.81
C ALA A 122 -15.05 -3.09 -9.75
N LYS A 123 -14.15 -2.13 -9.88
CA LYS A 123 -12.87 -2.31 -10.57
C LYS A 123 -11.89 -3.05 -9.67
N LEU A 124 -11.19 -4.02 -10.24
CA LEU A 124 -10.24 -4.88 -9.51
C LEU A 124 -8.81 -4.46 -9.78
N ILE A 125 -8.06 -4.21 -8.72
CA ILE A 125 -6.64 -3.90 -8.73
C ILE A 125 -5.88 -5.04 -8.02
N CYS A 126 -4.76 -5.51 -8.59
CA CYS A 126 -3.91 -6.51 -7.96
C CYS A 126 -2.44 -6.09 -7.92
N PHE A 127 -1.72 -6.57 -6.92
CA PHE A 127 -0.27 -6.40 -6.84
C PHE A 127 0.46 -7.39 -7.73
N ALA A 128 1.46 -6.90 -8.48
CA ALA A 128 2.28 -7.69 -9.39
C ALA A 128 3.77 -7.54 -9.04
N PRO A 129 4.36 -8.43 -8.25
CA PRO A 129 5.78 -8.40 -7.87
C PRO A 129 6.73 -8.96 -8.94
N ALA A 130 6.21 -9.40 -10.10
CA ALA A 130 6.98 -9.92 -11.23
C ALA A 130 6.17 -9.84 -12.53
N LEU A 131 6.86 -9.73 -13.66
CA LEU A 131 6.24 -9.67 -15.00
C LEU A 131 5.36 -10.88 -15.31
N SER A 132 5.81 -12.08 -14.94
CA SER A 132 5.04 -13.32 -15.18
C SER A 132 3.68 -13.29 -14.47
N LEU A 133 3.64 -12.80 -13.23
CA LEU A 133 2.41 -12.65 -12.47
C LEU A 133 1.54 -11.51 -13.04
N ALA A 134 2.14 -10.38 -13.43
CA ALA A 134 1.43 -9.28 -14.08
C ALA A 134 0.66 -9.78 -15.32
N LYS A 135 1.33 -10.50 -16.23
CA LYS A 135 0.71 -11.09 -17.42
C LYS A 135 -0.39 -12.11 -17.06
N LYS A 136 -0.22 -12.89 -16.02
CA LYS A 136 -1.24 -13.85 -15.55
C LYS A 136 -2.49 -13.14 -15.00
N LEU A 137 -2.31 -12.12 -14.17
CA LEU A 137 -3.40 -11.33 -13.58
C LEU A 137 -4.22 -10.62 -14.68
N ILE A 138 -3.56 -10.02 -15.69
CA ILE A 138 -4.25 -9.39 -16.82
C ILE A 138 -5.10 -10.40 -17.58
N ARG A 139 -4.56 -11.60 -17.88
CA ARG A 139 -5.35 -12.67 -18.54
C ARG A 139 -6.53 -13.15 -17.70
N SER A 140 -6.43 -13.05 -16.37
CA SER A 140 -7.54 -13.36 -15.45
C SER A 140 -8.59 -12.24 -15.37
N GLY A 141 -8.37 -11.10 -16.07
CA GLY A 141 -9.33 -10.02 -16.16
C GLY A 141 -9.19 -8.96 -15.06
N VAL A 142 -8.02 -8.78 -14.45
CA VAL A 142 -7.75 -7.67 -13.54
C VAL A 142 -7.77 -6.35 -14.30
N ASP A 143 -8.33 -5.29 -13.71
CA ASP A 143 -8.56 -4.01 -14.39
C ASP A 143 -7.35 -3.05 -14.26
N ALA A 144 -6.52 -3.20 -13.22
CA ALA A 144 -5.28 -2.45 -13.04
C ALA A 144 -4.29 -3.22 -12.17
N LEU A 145 -3.02 -2.80 -12.21
CA LEU A 145 -1.94 -3.40 -11.42
C LEU A 145 -1.27 -2.35 -10.52
N VAL A 146 -0.78 -2.80 -9.36
CA VAL A 146 0.21 -2.09 -8.55
C VAL A 146 1.53 -2.87 -8.64
N VAL A 147 2.59 -2.20 -9.03
CA VAL A 147 3.96 -2.72 -9.03
C VAL A 147 4.68 -2.11 -7.83
N GLU A 148 5.01 -2.93 -6.84
CA GLU A 148 5.62 -2.48 -5.60
C GLU A 148 7.01 -3.07 -5.40
N GLY A 149 7.99 -2.19 -5.22
CA GLY A 149 9.39 -2.57 -5.02
C GLY A 149 9.79 -2.72 -3.55
N MET A 150 11.00 -3.26 -3.35
CA MET A 150 11.55 -3.54 -2.03
C MET A 150 11.72 -2.33 -1.11
N GLU A 151 11.68 -1.11 -1.64
CA GLU A 151 11.79 0.14 -0.88
C GLU A 151 10.51 0.50 -0.13
N ALA A 152 9.41 -0.22 -0.37
CA ALA A 152 8.13 -0.04 0.34
C ALA A 152 8.26 -0.39 1.83
N GLY A 153 7.33 0.10 2.64
CA GLY A 153 7.11 -0.33 4.02
C GLY A 153 6.12 -1.48 4.11
N GLY A 154 6.21 -2.28 5.16
CA GLY A 154 5.39 -3.47 5.30
C GLY A 154 5.96 -4.64 4.50
N HIS A 155 5.09 -5.52 4.02
CA HIS A 155 5.49 -6.70 3.24
C HIS A 155 6.13 -6.29 1.91
N ILE A 156 7.32 -6.79 1.63
CA ILE A 156 8.10 -6.40 0.45
C ILE A 156 8.61 -7.61 -0.33
N GLY A 157 8.74 -7.45 -1.65
CA GLY A 157 9.49 -8.36 -2.50
C GLY A 157 11.00 -8.04 -2.49
N PRO A 158 11.83 -8.86 -3.16
CA PRO A 158 13.28 -8.70 -3.18
C PRO A 158 13.81 -7.72 -4.23
N VAL A 159 12.96 -7.22 -5.13
CA VAL A 159 13.39 -6.43 -6.30
C VAL A 159 13.08 -4.95 -6.07
N SER A 160 14.01 -4.07 -6.48
CA SER A 160 13.81 -2.63 -6.36
C SER A 160 12.69 -2.12 -7.27
N THR A 161 12.03 -1.04 -6.84
CA THR A 161 10.94 -0.39 -7.59
C THR A 161 11.39 0.00 -8.99
N SER A 162 12.58 0.55 -9.12
CA SER A 162 13.13 0.99 -10.40
C SER A 162 13.37 -0.16 -11.38
N VAL A 163 13.79 -1.34 -10.91
CA VAL A 163 14.00 -2.52 -11.76
C VAL A 163 12.66 -3.12 -12.17
N LEU A 164 11.72 -3.28 -11.23
CA LEU A 164 10.37 -3.77 -11.55
C LEU A 164 9.64 -2.87 -12.55
N ALA A 165 9.77 -1.54 -12.40
CA ALA A 165 9.16 -0.60 -13.35
C ALA A 165 9.72 -0.79 -14.76
N GLN A 166 11.04 -0.94 -14.92
CA GLN A 166 11.67 -1.19 -16.21
C GLN A 166 11.29 -2.54 -16.82
N GLU A 167 11.09 -3.57 -16.02
CA GLU A 167 10.70 -4.90 -16.49
C GLU A 167 9.22 -4.96 -16.88
N ILE A 168 8.34 -4.33 -16.08
CA ILE A 168 6.88 -4.55 -16.19
C ILE A 168 6.20 -3.49 -17.05
N LEU A 169 6.52 -2.20 -16.87
CA LEU A 169 5.80 -1.13 -17.56
C LEU A 169 5.81 -1.24 -19.08
N PRO A 170 6.96 -1.47 -19.75
CA PRO A 170 6.98 -1.58 -21.22
C PRO A 170 6.11 -2.71 -21.77
N GLU A 171 5.91 -3.75 -20.97
CA GLU A 171 5.23 -4.98 -21.42
C GLU A 171 3.70 -4.94 -21.22
N VAL A 172 3.21 -4.18 -20.22
CA VAL A 172 1.81 -4.29 -19.83
C VAL A 172 1.06 -2.96 -19.69
N SER A 173 1.77 -1.82 -19.66
CA SER A 173 1.13 -0.52 -19.39
C SER A 173 0.13 -0.09 -20.47
N GLU A 174 0.25 -0.58 -21.70
CA GLU A 174 -0.74 -0.32 -22.76
C GLU A 174 -2.02 -1.16 -22.58
N GLN A 175 -1.94 -2.28 -21.87
CA GLN A 175 -3.06 -3.20 -21.68
C GLN A 175 -3.97 -2.76 -20.53
N VAL A 176 -3.37 -2.44 -19.37
CA VAL A 176 -4.07 -2.00 -18.16
C VAL A 176 -3.33 -0.84 -17.49
N PRO A 177 -4.02 0.04 -16.74
CA PRO A 177 -3.34 1.02 -15.90
C PRO A 177 -2.41 0.34 -14.90
N VAL A 178 -1.17 0.84 -14.78
CA VAL A 178 -0.18 0.34 -13.80
C VAL A 178 0.22 1.48 -12.87
N PHE A 179 0.09 1.26 -11.58
CA PHE A 179 0.51 2.19 -10.53
C PHE A 179 1.83 1.69 -9.92
N VAL A 180 2.80 2.58 -9.78
CA VAL A 180 4.09 2.24 -9.18
C VAL A 180 4.11 2.62 -7.72
N ALA A 181 4.59 1.72 -6.87
CA ALA A 181 4.66 1.86 -5.41
C ALA A 181 6.05 1.49 -4.86
N GLY A 182 6.37 2.01 -3.68
CA GLY A 182 7.63 1.76 -2.99
C GLY A 182 8.69 2.83 -3.24
N GLY A 183 9.23 3.38 -2.16
CA GLY A 183 10.33 4.35 -2.20
C GLY A 183 9.97 5.75 -2.69
N ILE A 184 8.74 6.01 -3.10
CA ILE A 184 8.33 7.30 -3.65
C ILE A 184 8.04 8.28 -2.50
N GLY A 185 8.75 9.41 -2.47
CA GLY A 185 8.57 10.45 -1.46
C GLY A 185 8.55 11.86 -2.05
N ARG A 186 8.87 12.02 -3.36
CA ARG A 186 8.96 13.31 -4.05
C ARG A 186 8.35 13.25 -5.45
N GLY A 187 7.90 14.40 -5.93
CA GLY A 187 7.26 14.53 -7.24
C GLY A 187 8.18 14.22 -8.43
N GLU A 188 9.48 14.44 -8.29
CA GLU A 188 10.45 14.10 -9.35
C GLU A 188 10.47 12.58 -9.66
N ALA A 189 10.29 11.74 -8.62
CA ALA A 189 10.15 10.30 -8.80
C ALA A 189 8.83 9.95 -9.50
N ILE A 190 7.74 10.62 -9.14
CA ILE A 190 6.43 10.47 -9.81
C ILE A 190 6.59 10.76 -11.30
N ALA A 191 7.17 11.92 -11.67
CA ALA A 191 7.44 12.28 -13.06
C ALA A 191 8.27 11.21 -13.80
N GLY A 192 9.25 10.63 -13.12
CA GLY A 192 10.09 9.57 -13.70
C GLY A 192 9.31 8.30 -14.05
N TYR A 193 8.43 7.84 -13.18
CA TYR A 193 7.62 6.65 -13.46
C TYR A 193 6.51 6.91 -14.49
N LEU A 194 5.91 8.10 -14.48
CA LEU A 194 4.96 8.50 -15.53
C LEU A 194 5.60 8.56 -16.92
N ASP A 195 6.85 8.99 -17.03
CA ASP A 195 7.61 8.98 -18.29
C ASP A 195 7.93 7.55 -18.77
N GLN A 196 8.02 6.59 -17.86
CA GLN A 196 8.19 5.16 -18.18
C GLN A 196 6.86 4.47 -18.57
N GLY A 197 5.72 5.15 -18.50
CA GLY A 197 4.41 4.61 -18.86
C GLY A 197 3.50 4.22 -17.68
N ALA A 198 3.88 4.53 -16.43
CA ALA A 198 2.96 4.35 -15.31
C ALA A 198 1.72 5.25 -15.48
N ALA A 199 0.56 4.74 -15.09
CA ALA A 199 -0.70 5.49 -15.08
C ALA A 199 -0.80 6.42 -13.85
N GLY A 200 -0.07 6.11 -12.78
CA GLY A 200 -0.03 6.84 -11.54
C GLY A 200 0.91 6.16 -10.54
N VAL A 201 0.79 6.56 -9.29
CA VAL A 201 1.62 6.06 -8.20
C VAL A 201 0.80 5.73 -6.95
N GLN A 202 1.35 4.85 -6.10
CA GLN A 202 0.83 4.60 -4.76
C GLN A 202 1.91 4.92 -3.72
N LEU A 203 1.56 5.72 -2.72
CA LEU A 203 2.43 6.10 -1.60
C LEU A 203 1.78 5.72 -0.28
N GLY A 204 2.55 5.10 0.62
CA GLY A 204 2.11 4.83 2.01
C GLY A 204 2.82 5.77 2.98
N THR A 205 4.12 5.56 3.17
CA THR A 205 4.97 6.22 4.17
C THR A 205 4.85 7.74 4.19
N ARG A 206 4.67 8.37 3.02
CA ARG A 206 4.54 9.83 2.89
C ARG A 206 3.28 10.37 3.58
N PHE A 207 2.21 9.57 3.67
CA PHE A 207 0.93 9.96 4.27
C PHE A 207 0.77 9.53 5.75
N VAL A 208 1.70 8.77 6.32
CA VAL A 208 1.65 8.37 7.73
C VAL A 208 1.57 9.57 8.67
N CYS A 209 2.34 10.62 8.38
CA CYS A 209 2.38 11.85 9.16
C CYS A 209 1.41 12.93 8.63
N ALA A 210 0.36 12.53 7.90
CA ALA A 210 -0.71 13.47 7.59
C ALA A 210 -1.42 13.91 8.89
N THR A 211 -1.87 15.17 8.93
CA THR A 211 -2.59 15.69 10.11
C THR A 211 -3.89 14.92 10.34
N GLU A 212 -4.49 14.41 9.27
CA GLU A 212 -5.73 13.62 9.30
C GLU A 212 -5.51 12.15 9.72
N SER A 213 -4.26 11.68 9.73
CA SER A 213 -3.93 10.32 10.20
C SER A 213 -4.12 10.21 11.71
N ILE A 214 -4.81 9.16 12.17
CA ILE A 214 -5.03 8.86 13.59
C ILE A 214 -3.81 8.25 14.28
N ALA A 215 -2.73 7.99 13.56
CA ALA A 215 -1.52 7.42 14.14
C ALA A 215 -1.05 8.24 15.35
N HIS A 216 -0.69 7.53 16.42
CA HIS A 216 -0.28 8.15 17.69
C HIS A 216 0.86 9.17 17.47
N PRO A 217 0.88 10.31 18.19
CA PRO A 217 1.93 11.33 18.04
C PRO A 217 3.36 10.78 18.18
N ASN A 218 3.59 9.79 19.04
CA ASN A 218 4.91 9.16 19.15
C ASN A 218 5.29 8.40 17.87
N PHE A 219 4.33 7.73 17.24
CA PHE A 219 4.53 7.05 15.95
C PHE A 219 4.94 8.04 14.87
N LYS A 220 4.19 9.13 14.71
CA LYS A 220 4.52 10.20 13.74
C LYS A 220 5.90 10.82 14.03
N LYS A 221 6.23 11.09 15.32
CA LYS A 221 7.54 11.61 15.70
C LYS A 221 8.69 10.66 15.34
N ALA A 222 8.49 9.34 15.48
CA ALA A 222 9.49 8.35 15.08
C ALA A 222 9.75 8.41 13.56
N PHE A 223 8.71 8.54 12.74
CA PHE A 223 8.84 8.72 11.28
C PHE A 223 9.59 10.01 10.92
N ILE A 224 9.21 11.15 11.52
CA ILE A 224 9.83 12.46 11.23
C ILE A 224 11.33 12.49 11.58
N ARG A 225 11.77 11.69 12.56
CA ARG A 225 13.18 11.60 12.99
C ARG A 225 13.99 10.57 12.20
N ALA A 226 13.33 9.68 11.49
CA ALA A 226 13.99 8.58 10.79
C ALA A 226 14.62 9.03 9.47
N SER A 227 15.67 8.34 9.08
CA SER A 227 16.28 8.42 7.76
C SER A 227 15.99 7.15 6.95
N ALA A 228 16.25 7.17 5.64
CA ALA A 228 16.02 6.01 4.77
C ALA A 228 16.70 4.72 5.25
N ARG A 229 17.91 4.83 5.85
CA ARG A 229 18.68 3.70 6.37
C ARG A 229 18.08 3.06 7.62
N ASP A 230 17.20 3.76 8.33
CA ASP A 230 16.57 3.25 9.55
C ASP A 230 15.40 2.32 9.23
N ALA A 231 14.88 2.37 7.99
CA ALA A 231 13.86 1.47 7.47
C ALA A 231 14.51 0.17 6.94
N VAL A 232 14.59 -0.85 7.80
CA VAL A 232 15.28 -2.12 7.52
C VAL A 232 14.31 -3.24 7.20
N ALA A 233 14.69 -4.13 6.29
CA ALA A 233 13.93 -5.35 6.01
C ALA A 233 14.19 -6.39 7.10
N SER A 234 13.16 -7.12 7.52
CA SER A 234 13.32 -8.29 8.37
C SER A 234 14.10 -9.39 7.64
N VAL A 235 14.87 -10.15 8.40
CA VAL A 235 15.63 -11.29 7.86
C VAL A 235 14.77 -12.54 8.01
N GLN A 236 14.67 -13.35 6.95
CA GLN A 236 14.11 -14.69 7.03
C GLN A 236 15.13 -15.62 7.69
N ILE A 237 14.75 -16.19 8.83
CA ILE A 237 15.64 -17.07 9.60
C ILE A 237 15.59 -18.51 9.08
N ASP A 238 14.41 -19.01 8.72
CA ASP A 238 14.21 -20.38 8.25
C ASP A 238 13.48 -20.35 6.90
N PRO A 239 14.05 -20.95 5.84
CA PRO A 239 13.43 -20.98 4.52
C PRO A 239 12.12 -21.79 4.46
N ARG A 240 11.84 -22.64 5.43
CA ARG A 240 10.57 -23.38 5.55
C ARG A 240 9.43 -22.48 6.00
N LEU A 241 9.74 -21.40 6.73
CA LEU A 241 8.79 -20.36 7.08
C LEU A 241 8.81 -19.31 5.97
N PRO A 242 7.89 -19.36 5.00
CA PRO A 242 7.84 -18.37 3.93
C PRO A 242 7.30 -17.04 4.49
N VAL A 243 8.09 -16.45 5.38
CA VAL A 243 7.84 -15.12 5.91
C VAL A 243 8.20 -14.15 4.81
N ILE A 244 7.20 -13.48 4.25
CA ILE A 244 7.45 -12.35 3.35
C ILE A 244 8.21 -11.30 4.17
N PRO A 245 9.39 -10.84 3.74
CA PRO A 245 10.13 -9.84 4.47
C PRO A 245 9.28 -8.59 4.71
N VAL A 246 9.39 -8.01 5.91
CA VAL A 246 8.69 -6.80 6.31
C VAL A 246 9.71 -5.70 6.53
N ARG A 247 9.48 -4.53 5.92
CA ARG A 247 10.31 -3.35 6.16
C ARG A 247 9.67 -2.46 7.22
N ALA A 248 10.44 -2.16 8.26
CA ALA A 248 10.03 -1.30 9.38
C ALA A 248 11.23 -0.48 9.90
N LEU A 249 10.96 0.57 10.68
CA LEU A 249 12.00 1.25 11.44
C LEU A 249 12.59 0.29 12.47
N LYS A 250 13.92 0.25 12.54
CA LYS A 250 14.64 -0.62 13.47
C LYS A 250 14.37 -0.20 14.92
N ASN A 251 13.89 -1.15 15.73
CA ASN A 251 13.65 -0.99 17.16
C ASN A 251 13.67 -2.36 17.86
N ALA A 252 13.29 -2.44 19.13
CA ALA A 252 13.22 -3.70 19.88
C ALA A 252 12.24 -4.71 19.25
N SER A 253 11.16 -4.26 18.61
CA SER A 253 10.22 -5.16 17.90
C SER A 253 10.89 -5.91 16.74
N THR A 254 11.85 -5.31 16.04
CA THR A 254 12.59 -5.99 14.96
C THR A 254 13.47 -7.14 15.48
N GLU A 255 14.03 -6.98 16.68
CA GLU A 255 14.80 -8.02 17.36
C GLU A 255 13.90 -9.13 17.91
N SER A 256 12.78 -8.75 18.51
CA SER A 256 11.75 -9.68 19.01
C SER A 256 11.14 -10.51 17.90
N PHE A 257 10.96 -9.95 16.70
CA PHE A 257 10.50 -10.72 15.54
C PHE A 257 11.50 -11.80 15.12
N THR A 258 12.79 -11.48 15.15
CA THR A 258 13.85 -12.45 14.88
C THR A 258 13.83 -13.59 15.89
N ALA A 259 13.62 -13.28 17.18
CA ALA A 259 13.49 -14.27 18.24
C ALA A 259 12.23 -15.15 18.04
N LYS A 260 11.09 -14.54 17.68
CA LYS A 260 9.84 -15.27 17.39
C LYS A 260 9.99 -16.25 16.23
N GLN A 261 10.66 -15.85 15.15
CA GLN A 261 10.94 -16.77 14.03
C GLN A 261 11.75 -18.01 14.50
N ARG A 262 12.77 -17.83 15.35
CA ARG A 262 13.56 -18.95 15.89
C ARG A 262 12.72 -19.87 16.75
N GLU A 263 11.88 -19.31 17.62
CA GLU A 263 10.94 -20.06 18.45
C GLU A 263 10.01 -20.92 17.59
N VAL A 264 9.39 -20.33 16.58
CA VAL A 264 8.45 -21.05 15.69
C VAL A 264 9.18 -22.12 14.87
N ALA A 265 10.39 -21.85 14.37
CA ALA A 265 11.20 -22.84 13.67
C ALA A 265 11.54 -24.04 14.58
N GLN A 266 11.89 -23.78 15.85
CA GLN A 266 12.14 -24.84 16.82
C GLN A 266 10.88 -25.67 17.09
N LEU A 267 9.70 -25.04 17.24
CA LEU A 267 8.43 -25.77 17.42
C LEU A 267 8.11 -26.68 16.22
N LEU A 268 8.44 -26.22 14.99
CA LEU A 268 8.34 -27.07 13.78
C LEU A 268 9.30 -28.27 13.82
N ASP A 269 10.56 -28.06 14.21
CA ASP A 269 11.56 -29.12 14.31
C ASP A 269 11.18 -30.17 15.36
N GLU A 270 10.54 -29.75 16.43
CA GLU A 270 10.04 -30.61 17.50
C GLU A 270 8.68 -31.26 17.16
N GLY A 271 8.08 -30.97 16.00
CA GLY A 271 6.77 -31.48 15.58
C GLY A 271 5.60 -31.03 16.46
N LYS A 272 5.76 -29.89 17.15
CA LYS A 272 4.75 -29.32 18.06
C LYS A 272 3.72 -28.44 17.36
N VAL A 273 4.03 -27.96 16.16
CA VAL A 273 3.13 -27.17 15.31
C VAL A 273 3.24 -27.62 13.86
N GLU A 274 2.14 -27.53 13.13
CA GLU A 274 2.09 -27.74 11.69
C GLU A 274 2.53 -26.48 10.93
N MET A 275 2.95 -26.63 9.67
CA MET A 275 3.47 -25.54 8.84
C MET A 275 2.50 -24.36 8.74
N MET A 276 1.21 -24.63 8.52
CA MET A 276 0.19 -23.57 8.42
C MET A 276 0.02 -22.81 9.72
N GLU A 277 0.04 -23.50 10.85
CA GLU A 277 -0.05 -22.88 12.18
C GLU A 277 1.19 -22.02 12.46
N ALA A 278 2.38 -22.50 12.09
CA ALA A 278 3.62 -21.76 12.20
C ALA A 278 3.57 -20.44 11.41
N GLN A 279 3.07 -20.47 10.18
CA GLN A 279 2.88 -19.29 9.35
C GLN A 279 1.90 -18.29 9.98
N LEU A 280 0.76 -18.77 10.49
CA LEU A 280 -0.22 -17.93 11.17
C LEU A 280 0.34 -17.27 12.44
N GLN A 281 1.18 -17.96 13.21
CA GLN A 281 1.84 -17.37 14.38
C GLN A 281 2.74 -16.17 14.01
N ILE A 282 3.41 -16.24 12.86
CA ILE A 282 4.23 -15.14 12.35
C ILE A 282 3.35 -13.96 11.91
N GLU A 283 2.27 -14.21 11.18
CA GLU A 283 1.34 -13.16 10.73
C GLU A 283 0.63 -12.47 11.90
N HIS A 284 0.19 -13.23 12.90
CA HIS A 284 -0.42 -12.68 14.12
C HIS A 284 0.55 -11.81 14.91
N TYR A 285 1.85 -12.12 14.90
CA TYR A 285 2.86 -11.28 15.54
C TYR A 285 2.85 -9.86 14.94
N TRP A 286 2.82 -9.74 13.62
CA TRP A 286 2.82 -8.45 12.94
C TRP A 286 1.54 -7.65 13.20
N ALA A 287 0.39 -8.27 13.16
CA ALA A 287 -0.88 -7.58 13.39
C ALA A 287 -0.95 -6.93 14.78
N GLY A 288 -0.52 -7.65 15.82
CA GLY A 288 -0.45 -7.13 17.18
C GLY A 288 0.59 -6.05 17.36
N ALA A 289 1.79 -6.23 16.80
CA ALA A 289 2.88 -5.26 16.89
C ALA A 289 2.55 -3.94 16.17
N LEU A 290 1.83 -3.98 15.04
CA LEU A 290 1.37 -2.78 14.32
C LEU A 290 0.42 -1.96 15.17
N ARG A 291 -0.60 -2.59 15.76
CA ARG A 291 -1.56 -1.89 16.62
C ARG A 291 -0.86 -1.19 17.78
N LYS A 292 0.09 -1.88 18.44
CA LYS A 292 0.90 -1.31 19.52
C LYS A 292 1.60 -0.02 19.09
N GLY A 293 2.27 -0.03 17.92
CA GLY A 293 2.97 1.15 17.43
C GLY A 293 2.02 2.26 17.05
N VAL A 294 1.03 1.97 16.18
CA VAL A 294 0.16 2.98 15.57
C VAL A 294 -0.83 3.57 16.55
N ILE A 295 -1.51 2.73 17.35
CA ILE A 295 -2.63 3.15 18.22
C ILE A 295 -2.15 3.45 19.63
N ASP A 296 -1.37 2.54 20.23
CA ASP A 296 -0.96 2.67 21.62
C ASP A 296 0.29 3.58 21.77
N GLY A 297 0.99 3.89 20.66
CA GLY A 297 2.17 4.76 20.65
C GLY A 297 3.42 4.16 21.27
N ASP A 298 3.45 2.83 21.44
CA ASP A 298 4.64 2.09 21.90
C ASP A 298 5.60 1.91 20.71
N VAL A 299 6.45 2.89 20.51
CA VAL A 299 7.41 2.92 19.38
C VAL A 299 8.63 2.03 19.59
N ASP A 300 8.84 1.55 20.80
CA ASP A 300 9.98 0.67 21.12
C ASP A 300 9.63 -0.81 20.85
N ASN A 301 8.42 -1.25 21.22
CA ASN A 301 7.99 -2.65 21.11
C ASN A 301 6.92 -2.86 20.02
N GLY A 302 6.38 -1.78 19.46
CA GLY A 302 5.46 -1.83 18.32
C GLY A 302 6.20 -1.92 16.99
N SER A 303 5.54 -2.46 15.95
CA SER A 303 6.07 -2.42 14.59
C SER A 303 5.80 -1.06 13.96
N LEU A 304 6.83 -0.42 13.43
CA LEU A 304 6.76 0.86 12.73
C LEU A 304 7.03 0.60 11.24
N MET A 305 6.08 -0.04 10.54
CA MET A 305 6.23 -0.34 9.12
C MET A 305 6.40 0.95 8.32
N ALA A 306 7.58 1.13 7.75
CA ALA A 306 8.00 2.31 7.01
C ALA A 306 8.84 1.93 5.80
N GLY A 307 8.57 2.53 4.64
CA GLY A 307 9.44 2.44 3.48
C GLY A 307 10.65 3.37 3.59
N GLN A 308 11.61 3.18 2.71
CA GLN A 308 12.82 4.00 2.69
C GLN A 308 12.57 5.48 2.35
N SER A 309 11.40 5.80 1.79
CA SER A 309 10.95 7.18 1.62
C SER A 309 10.69 7.92 2.94
N VAL A 310 10.77 7.26 4.09
CA VAL A 310 10.62 7.87 5.43
C VAL A 310 11.58 9.05 5.63
N GLY A 311 12.79 9.00 5.07
CA GLY A 311 13.74 10.11 5.13
C GLY A 311 13.28 11.42 4.45
N MET A 312 12.16 11.37 3.72
CA MET A 312 11.52 12.53 3.09
C MET A 312 10.25 13.00 3.85
N VAL A 313 9.95 12.38 5.01
CA VAL A 313 8.86 12.79 5.91
C VAL A 313 9.47 13.63 7.02
N THR A 314 9.39 14.94 6.91
CA THR A 314 10.12 15.87 7.80
C THR A 314 9.24 16.58 8.81
N ARG A 315 7.91 16.55 8.63
CA ARG A 315 6.92 17.19 9.50
C ARG A 315 5.54 16.58 9.30
N GLU A 316 4.60 16.92 10.18
CA GLU A 316 3.18 16.72 9.95
C GLU A 316 2.65 17.76 8.98
N GLU A 317 1.84 17.33 8.01
CA GLU A 317 1.24 18.21 6.97
C GLU A 317 -0.16 17.71 6.64
N PRO A 318 -1.11 18.60 6.29
CA PRO A 318 -2.39 18.17 5.72
C PRO A 318 -2.19 17.36 4.43
N VAL A 319 -3.02 16.35 4.20
CA VAL A 319 -3.00 15.56 2.95
C VAL A 319 -3.02 16.44 1.71
N ALA A 320 -3.84 17.47 1.72
CA ALA A 320 -3.95 18.40 0.59
C ALA A 320 -2.62 19.11 0.27
N GLU A 321 -1.84 19.50 1.29
CA GLU A 321 -0.52 20.12 1.10
C GLU A 321 0.49 19.10 0.58
N ILE A 322 0.46 17.88 1.09
CA ILE A 322 1.33 16.80 0.60
C ILE A 322 1.08 16.56 -0.90
N ILE A 323 -0.18 16.41 -1.31
CA ILE A 323 -0.55 16.22 -2.73
C ILE A 323 -0.12 17.42 -3.56
N ALA A 324 -0.42 18.65 -3.13
CA ALA A 324 -0.05 19.86 -3.84
C ALA A 324 1.47 19.97 -4.05
N THR A 325 2.26 19.66 -3.02
CA THR A 325 3.73 19.65 -3.11
C THR A 325 4.22 18.63 -4.12
N LEU A 326 3.74 17.37 -4.03
CA LEU A 326 4.12 16.29 -4.96
C LEU A 326 3.77 16.64 -6.42
N MET A 327 2.60 17.23 -6.64
CA MET A 327 2.17 17.64 -7.99
C MET A 327 3.00 18.80 -8.53
N ALA A 328 3.35 19.78 -7.69
CA ALA A 328 4.20 20.90 -8.08
C ALA A 328 5.62 20.42 -8.43
N GLU A 329 6.22 19.55 -7.62
CA GLU A 329 7.53 18.96 -7.87
C GLU A 329 7.53 18.13 -9.17
N ALA A 330 6.49 17.32 -9.39
CA ALA A 330 6.35 16.49 -10.60
C ALA A 330 6.22 17.37 -11.86
N ALA A 331 5.39 18.42 -11.81
CA ALA A 331 5.23 19.34 -12.91
C ALA A 331 6.54 20.06 -13.24
N HIS A 332 7.26 20.55 -12.21
CA HIS A 332 8.55 21.19 -12.39
C HIS A 332 9.61 20.26 -13.02
N ALA A 333 9.64 18.99 -12.59
CA ALA A 333 10.54 17.99 -13.18
C ALA A 333 10.23 17.75 -14.67
N LEU A 334 8.94 17.68 -15.04
CA LEU A 334 8.53 17.50 -16.44
C LEU A 334 8.78 18.75 -17.30
N GLU A 335 8.73 19.93 -16.70
CA GLU A 335 9.06 21.18 -17.39
C GLU A 335 10.55 21.25 -17.73
N LYS A 336 11.43 20.95 -16.77
CA LYS A 336 12.88 20.88 -17.00
C LYS A 336 13.31 19.88 -18.08
N ARG A 337 12.60 18.77 -18.20
CA ARG A 337 12.87 17.75 -19.24
C ARG A 337 12.36 18.17 -20.61
N ALA A 338 11.62 19.27 -20.72
CA ALA A 338 11.10 19.80 -21.97
C ALA A 338 12.00 20.90 -22.58
N ALA A 339 12.85 21.48 -21.75
CA ALA A 339 13.86 22.47 -22.14
C ALA A 339 15.13 21.78 -22.64
#